data_dddc434cfbf8af24cafd33f92104cf05
#
_entry.id   dddc434cfbf8af24cafd33f92104cf05
#
_cell.length_a   1.000
_cell.length_b   1.000
_cell.length_c   1.000
_cell.angle_alpha   90.00
_cell.angle_beta   90.00
_cell.angle_gamma   90.00
#
_symmetry.space_group_name_H-M   'P 1'
#
loop_
_entity.id
_entity.type
_entity.pdbx_description
1 polymer ?
#
loop_
_entity_poly.entity_id
_entity_poly.type
_entity_poly.pdbx_seq_one_letter_code
_entity_poly.pdbx_strand_id
1 'polypeptide(L)'
;MFSQETEEKFKHLASIYPQKRSALIPMLLLAQKEHGYVKAETIEYVGKYLDLNPSEVDSIMSFYTLLRRRPVGKYHIMICTNLACLLRGSDDIEACVKRKLGVGLGEVTPDGLFSAIEFECLGSCTTAPCLQVNGEFYENLDVPKTERLIDELRSRK
;
A
#
# COMPACT_ATOMS: atom_id res chain seq x y z
N MET A 1 8.30 -14.06 12.89
CA MET A 1 8.14 -15.36 12.26
C MET A 1 6.82 -15.35 11.52
N PHE A 2 6.76 -15.99 10.37
CA PHE A 2 5.57 -16.04 9.51
C PHE A 2 4.68 -17.23 9.89
N SER A 3 3.41 -17.18 9.50
CA SER A 3 2.50 -18.33 9.62
C SER A 3 2.99 -19.51 8.76
N GLN A 4 2.58 -20.72 9.11
CA GLN A 4 2.93 -21.91 8.33
C GLN A 4 2.48 -21.78 6.86
N GLU A 5 1.31 -21.19 6.64
CA GLU A 5 0.77 -20.94 5.30
C GLU A 5 1.69 -20.01 4.48
N THR A 6 2.19 -18.94 5.07
CA THR A 6 3.11 -18.01 4.41
C THR A 6 4.46 -18.66 4.13
N GLU A 7 4.97 -19.48 5.04
CA GLU A 7 6.20 -20.25 4.84
C GLU A 7 6.07 -21.26 3.67
N GLU A 8 4.94 -21.93 3.54
CA GLU A 8 4.66 -22.83 2.41
C GLU A 8 4.61 -22.05 1.08
N LYS A 9 3.99 -20.87 1.09
CA LYS A 9 3.97 -19.98 -0.08
C LYS A 9 5.37 -19.46 -0.43
N PHE A 10 6.22 -19.17 0.54
CA PHE A 10 7.62 -18.80 0.30
C PHE A 10 8.39 -19.93 -0.38
N LYS A 11 8.24 -21.18 0.10
CA LYS A 11 8.84 -22.35 -0.54
C LYS A 11 8.37 -22.52 -1.97
N HIS A 12 7.06 -22.37 -2.20
CA HIS A 12 6.49 -22.45 -3.54
C HIS A 12 7.06 -21.37 -4.46
N LEU A 13 7.07 -20.10 -4.03
CA LEU A 13 7.62 -18.99 -4.80
C LEU A 13 9.10 -19.23 -5.16
N ALA A 14 9.91 -19.68 -4.20
CA ALA A 14 11.30 -19.96 -4.46
C ALA A 14 11.51 -21.12 -5.47
N SER A 15 10.54 -22.03 -5.60
CA SER A 15 10.64 -23.18 -6.51
C SER A 15 10.22 -22.88 -7.96
N ILE A 16 9.32 -21.91 -8.17
CA ILE A 16 8.79 -21.60 -9.50
C ILE A 16 9.65 -20.63 -10.30
N TYR A 17 10.53 -19.87 -9.63
CA TYR A 17 11.41 -18.93 -10.30
C TYR A 17 12.78 -19.58 -10.61
N PRO A 18 13.29 -19.47 -11.84
CA PRO A 18 14.62 -19.99 -12.21
C PRO A 18 15.76 -19.36 -11.39
N GLN A 19 15.59 -18.08 -11.02
CA GLN A 19 16.53 -17.36 -10.16
C GLN A 19 15.82 -16.99 -8.84
N LYS A 20 16.39 -17.36 -7.71
CA LYS A 20 15.84 -17.06 -6.36
C LYS A 20 15.50 -15.58 -6.18
N ARG A 21 16.37 -14.68 -6.70
CA ARG A 21 16.15 -13.23 -6.64
C ARG A 21 14.80 -12.79 -7.22
N SER A 22 14.28 -13.46 -8.23
CA SER A 22 12.99 -13.13 -8.85
C SER A 22 11.79 -13.34 -7.90
N ALA A 23 11.94 -14.15 -6.85
CA ALA A 23 10.93 -14.35 -5.83
C ALA A 23 10.87 -13.22 -4.78
N LEU A 24 11.83 -12.26 -4.79
CA LEU A 24 11.96 -11.24 -3.75
C LEU A 24 10.70 -10.40 -3.58
N ILE A 25 10.22 -9.75 -4.65
CA ILE A 25 9.05 -8.87 -4.57
C ILE A 25 7.79 -9.66 -4.17
N PRO A 26 7.45 -10.81 -4.78
CA PRO A 26 6.33 -11.63 -4.33
C PRO A 26 6.41 -12.03 -2.85
N MET A 27 7.58 -12.39 -2.34
CA MET A 27 7.75 -12.72 -0.92
C MET A 27 7.56 -11.51 -0.01
N LEU A 28 8.10 -10.34 -0.37
CA LEU A 28 7.89 -9.11 0.39
C LEU A 28 6.42 -8.69 0.42
N LEU A 29 5.68 -8.86 -0.69
CA LEU A 29 4.25 -8.60 -0.75
C LEU A 29 3.44 -9.58 0.12
N LEU A 30 3.82 -10.85 0.18
CA LEU A 30 3.20 -11.83 1.09
C LEU A 30 3.47 -11.47 2.55
N ALA A 31 4.71 -11.11 2.88
CA ALA A 31 5.08 -10.67 4.22
C ALA A 31 4.30 -9.41 4.63
N GLN A 32 4.17 -8.45 3.71
CA GLN A 32 3.38 -7.26 3.92
C GLN A 32 1.90 -7.57 4.14
N LYS A 33 1.34 -8.54 3.40
CA LYS A 33 -0.05 -8.97 3.57
C LYS A 33 -0.31 -9.54 4.96
N GLU A 34 0.65 -10.28 5.52
CA GLU A 34 0.52 -10.88 6.86
C GLU A 34 0.69 -9.85 7.98
N HIS A 35 1.64 -8.94 7.85
CA HIS A 35 2.01 -8.01 8.93
C HIS A 35 1.55 -6.57 8.72
N GLY A 36 0.91 -6.26 7.58
CA GLY A 36 0.49 -4.90 7.20
C GLY A 36 1.62 -4.06 6.59
N TYR A 37 2.87 -4.33 6.96
CA TYR A 37 4.07 -3.67 6.43
C TYR A 37 5.29 -4.60 6.53
N VAL A 38 6.38 -4.24 5.86
CA VAL A 38 7.64 -5.01 5.87
C VAL A 38 8.55 -4.48 6.97
N LYS A 39 8.79 -5.30 7.99
CA LYS A 39 9.66 -4.99 9.13
C LYS A 39 11.14 -5.20 8.77
N ALA A 40 12.05 -4.64 9.57
CA ALA A 40 13.49 -4.86 9.40
C ALA A 40 13.85 -6.35 9.49
N GLU A 41 13.27 -7.09 10.43
CA GLU A 41 13.49 -8.53 10.59
C GLU A 41 13.00 -9.31 9.36
N THR A 42 11.98 -8.81 8.65
CA THR A 42 11.50 -9.39 7.39
C THR A 42 12.52 -9.25 6.27
N ILE A 43 13.17 -8.09 6.19
CA ILE A 43 14.24 -7.83 5.20
C ILE A 43 15.38 -8.82 5.39
N GLU A 44 15.83 -9.00 6.63
CA GLU A 44 16.88 -9.96 6.97
C GLU A 44 16.45 -11.40 6.68
N TYR A 45 15.23 -11.77 7.07
CA TYR A 45 14.69 -13.11 6.87
C TYR A 45 14.57 -13.46 5.37
N VAL A 46 13.96 -12.60 4.57
CA VAL A 46 13.77 -12.83 3.12
C VAL A 46 15.12 -12.78 2.39
N GLY A 47 16.02 -11.87 2.78
CA GLY A 47 17.38 -11.82 2.26
C GLY A 47 18.12 -13.14 2.48
N LYS A 48 18.14 -13.64 3.71
CA LYS A 48 18.76 -14.93 4.04
C LYS A 48 18.09 -16.11 3.31
N TYR A 49 16.76 -16.09 3.17
CA TYR A 49 16.01 -17.13 2.46
C TYR A 49 16.39 -17.22 0.98
N LEU A 50 16.60 -16.07 0.33
CA LEU A 50 16.93 -15.96 -1.09
C LEU A 50 18.43 -15.88 -1.39
N ASP A 51 19.28 -15.94 -0.36
CA ASP A 51 20.74 -15.78 -0.48
C ASP A 51 21.12 -14.40 -1.05
N LEU A 52 20.44 -13.35 -0.54
CA LEU A 52 20.64 -11.95 -0.91
C LEU A 52 21.17 -11.17 0.29
N ASN A 53 21.98 -10.14 0.02
CA ASN A 53 22.40 -9.22 1.06
C ASN A 53 21.19 -8.37 1.53
N PRO A 54 21.00 -8.14 2.84
CA PRO A 54 19.93 -7.27 3.33
C PRO A 54 19.88 -5.88 2.67
N SER A 55 21.03 -5.31 2.30
CA SER A 55 21.09 -4.04 1.57
C SER A 55 20.48 -4.09 0.17
N GLU A 56 20.55 -5.25 -0.51
CA GLU A 56 19.90 -5.44 -1.81
C GLU A 56 18.38 -5.49 -1.65
N VAL A 57 17.90 -6.20 -0.61
CA VAL A 57 16.47 -6.24 -0.27
C VAL A 57 15.97 -4.85 0.09
N ASP A 58 16.72 -4.09 0.88
CA ASP A 58 16.39 -2.73 1.28
C ASP A 58 16.36 -1.75 0.10
N SER A 59 17.24 -1.91 -0.87
CA SER A 59 17.23 -1.13 -2.11
C SER A 59 15.95 -1.35 -2.91
N ILE A 60 15.48 -2.60 -3.01
CA ILE A 60 14.21 -2.93 -3.66
C ILE A 60 13.03 -2.34 -2.88
N MET A 61 13.06 -2.42 -1.55
CA MET A 61 12.07 -1.79 -0.69
C MET A 61 11.97 -0.27 -0.87
N SER A 62 13.10 0.39 -1.13
CA SER A 62 13.14 1.84 -1.37
C SER A 62 12.58 2.23 -2.73
N PHE A 63 12.78 1.38 -3.73
CA PHE A 63 12.36 1.65 -5.10
C PHE A 63 10.86 1.38 -5.32
N TYR A 64 10.34 0.30 -4.75
CA TYR A 64 8.94 -0.10 -4.97
C TYR A 64 8.03 0.54 -3.93
N THR A 65 7.36 1.62 -4.27
CA THR A 65 6.47 2.42 -3.40
C THR A 65 5.26 1.66 -2.85
N LEU A 66 4.88 0.54 -3.47
CA LEU A 66 3.84 -0.36 -2.95
C LEU A 66 4.29 -1.18 -1.74
N LEU A 67 5.61 -1.30 -1.51
CA LEU A 67 6.16 -1.97 -0.34
C LEU A 67 6.26 -0.97 0.82
N ARG A 68 5.55 -1.25 1.89
CA ARG A 68 5.37 -0.36 3.03
C ARG A 68 6.42 -0.64 4.11
N ARG A 69 7.17 0.39 4.49
CA ARG A 69 8.20 0.31 5.57
C ARG A 69 7.66 0.64 6.95
N ARG A 70 6.44 1.16 7.03
CA ARG A 70 5.80 1.65 8.27
C ARG A 70 4.41 1.08 8.38
N PRO A 71 3.88 0.94 9.60
CA PRO A 71 2.49 0.62 9.81
C PRO A 71 1.57 1.59 9.08
N VAL A 72 0.47 1.05 8.55
CA VAL A 72 -0.61 1.81 7.92
C VAL A 72 -1.93 1.48 8.61
N GLY A 73 -2.94 2.30 8.39
CA GLY A 73 -4.29 2.02 8.88
C GLY A 73 -4.90 0.77 8.24
N LYS A 74 -5.93 0.20 8.87
CA LYS A 74 -6.73 -0.90 8.31
C LYS A 74 -7.18 -0.58 6.87
N TYR A 75 -7.56 0.66 6.61
CA TYR A 75 -7.85 1.23 5.30
C TYR A 75 -6.75 2.22 4.91
N HIS A 76 -5.87 1.77 4.02
CA HIS A 76 -4.79 2.60 3.49
C HIS A 76 -5.24 3.22 2.17
N ILE A 77 -5.40 4.54 2.17
CA ILE A 77 -5.89 5.34 1.05
C ILE A 77 -4.69 5.89 0.27
N MET A 78 -4.62 5.60 -1.02
CA MET A 78 -3.67 6.22 -1.95
C MET A 78 -4.43 7.16 -2.88
N ILE A 79 -4.10 8.45 -2.85
CA ILE A 79 -4.76 9.49 -3.64
C ILE A 79 -3.90 9.79 -4.86
N CYS A 80 -4.45 9.62 -6.06
CA CYS A 80 -3.72 9.95 -7.28
C CYS A 80 -3.61 11.46 -7.46
N THR A 81 -2.39 11.97 -7.52
CA THR A 81 -2.09 13.41 -7.69
C THR A 81 -1.52 13.76 -9.07
N ASN A 82 -1.53 12.80 -10.02
CA ASN A 82 -1.02 13.03 -11.38
C ASN A 82 -1.89 14.01 -12.16
N LEU A 83 -1.32 14.56 -13.21
CA LEU A 83 -1.89 15.66 -14.01
C LEU A 83 -3.37 15.49 -14.37
N ALA A 84 -3.80 14.32 -14.85
CA ALA A 84 -5.19 14.07 -15.21
C ALA A 84 -6.14 14.18 -13.99
N CYS A 85 -5.71 13.66 -12.83
CA CYS A 85 -6.46 13.75 -11.58
C CYS A 85 -6.45 15.18 -11.03
N LEU A 86 -5.30 15.85 -11.10
CA LEU A 86 -5.14 17.25 -10.70
C LEU A 86 -6.09 18.17 -11.46
N LEU A 87 -6.10 18.07 -12.79
CA LEU A 87 -6.99 18.86 -13.65
C LEU A 87 -8.49 18.60 -13.41
N ARG A 88 -8.81 17.47 -12.78
CA ARG A 88 -10.17 17.06 -12.45
C ARG A 88 -10.51 17.15 -10.96
N GLY A 89 -9.67 17.85 -10.19
CA GLY A 89 -9.94 18.22 -8.79
C GLY A 89 -9.44 17.22 -7.75
N SER A 90 -8.32 16.52 -7.97
CA SER A 90 -7.73 15.64 -6.94
C SER A 90 -7.31 16.40 -5.68
N ASP A 91 -6.99 17.69 -5.78
CA ASP A 91 -6.67 18.53 -4.61
C ASP A 91 -7.86 18.66 -3.66
N ASP A 92 -9.08 18.78 -4.20
CA ASP A 92 -10.31 18.82 -3.41
C ASP A 92 -10.57 17.47 -2.74
N ILE A 93 -10.26 16.36 -3.44
CA ILE A 93 -10.35 15.00 -2.87
C ILE A 93 -9.36 14.84 -1.72
N GLU A 94 -8.11 15.27 -1.91
CA GLU A 94 -7.08 15.23 -0.88
C GLU A 94 -7.47 16.05 0.35
N ALA A 95 -7.90 17.30 0.14
CA ALA A 95 -8.37 18.17 1.21
C ALA A 95 -9.55 17.55 1.97
N CYS A 96 -10.47 16.90 1.26
CA CYS A 96 -11.59 16.19 1.83
C CYS A 96 -11.12 15.01 2.70
N VAL A 97 -10.20 14.18 2.18
CA VAL A 97 -9.62 13.04 2.93
C VAL A 97 -8.95 13.52 4.21
N LYS A 98 -8.06 14.50 4.14
CA LYS A 98 -7.38 15.09 5.32
C LYS A 98 -8.37 15.57 6.37
N ARG A 99 -9.40 16.32 5.94
CA ARG A 99 -10.44 16.84 6.85
C ARG A 99 -11.23 15.71 7.52
N LYS A 100 -11.62 14.68 6.76
CA LYS A 100 -12.41 13.54 7.26
C LYS A 100 -11.62 12.65 8.21
N LEU A 101 -10.33 12.48 7.97
CA LEU A 101 -9.47 11.63 8.80
C LEU A 101 -8.94 12.37 10.04
N GLY A 102 -8.80 13.70 9.97
CA GLY A 102 -8.27 14.52 11.07
C GLY A 102 -6.77 14.32 11.32
N VAL A 103 -6.04 13.73 10.37
CA VAL A 103 -4.59 13.52 10.41
C VAL A 103 -3.95 13.95 9.09
N GLY A 104 -2.64 14.17 9.11
CA GLY A 104 -1.86 14.48 7.92
C GLY A 104 -1.65 13.25 7.02
N LEU A 105 -1.21 13.51 5.77
CA LEU A 105 -0.79 12.43 4.89
C LEU A 105 0.45 11.72 5.44
N GLY A 106 0.50 10.41 5.31
CA GLY A 106 1.55 9.56 5.89
C GLY A 106 1.33 9.20 7.36
N GLU A 107 0.32 9.78 8.02
CA GLU A 107 -0.05 9.45 9.40
C GLU A 107 -1.16 8.41 9.47
N VAL A 108 -1.23 7.70 10.59
CA VAL A 108 -2.30 6.75 10.91
C VAL A 108 -3.24 7.42 11.91
N THR A 109 -4.56 7.27 11.70
CA THR A 109 -5.55 7.77 12.65
C THR A 109 -5.37 7.13 14.02
N PRO A 110 -5.69 7.82 15.14
CA PRO A 110 -5.47 7.30 16.50
C PRO A 110 -6.20 5.98 16.78
N ASP A 111 -7.29 5.71 16.06
CA ASP A 111 -8.04 4.44 16.15
C ASP A 111 -7.41 3.32 15.29
N GLY A 112 -6.32 3.58 14.57
CA GLY A 112 -5.66 2.64 13.67
C GLY A 112 -6.46 2.30 12.41
N LEU A 113 -7.58 2.98 12.17
CA LEU A 113 -8.51 2.61 11.12
C LEU A 113 -8.07 3.09 9.74
N PHE A 114 -7.57 4.32 9.64
CA PHE A 114 -7.18 4.93 8.36
C PHE A 114 -5.74 5.40 8.33
N SER A 115 -5.18 5.41 7.14
CA SER A 115 -4.03 6.22 6.76
C SER A 115 -4.18 6.65 5.31
N ALA A 116 -3.61 7.79 4.92
CA ALA A 116 -3.67 8.27 3.55
C ALA A 116 -2.30 8.79 3.09
N ILE A 117 -2.01 8.59 1.81
CA ILE A 117 -0.81 9.13 1.16
C ILE A 117 -1.18 9.69 -0.21
N GLU A 118 -0.39 10.65 -0.69
CA GLU A 118 -0.33 10.96 -2.12
C GLU A 118 0.33 9.81 -2.87
N PHE A 119 -0.13 9.57 -4.09
CA PHE A 119 0.46 8.59 -4.98
C PHE A 119 0.59 9.18 -6.38
N GLU A 120 1.78 9.07 -6.96
CA GLU A 120 2.14 9.73 -8.22
C GLU A 120 1.16 9.44 -9.36
N CYS A 121 0.82 8.18 -9.58
CA CYS A 121 -0.15 7.80 -10.59
C CYS A 121 -0.73 6.40 -10.34
N LEU A 122 -2.05 6.31 -10.28
CA LEU A 122 -2.77 5.04 -10.15
C LEU A 122 -3.19 4.43 -11.50
N GLY A 123 -2.92 5.10 -12.62
CA GLY A 123 -3.18 4.57 -13.97
C GLY A 123 -4.63 4.68 -14.45
N SER A 124 -5.54 5.30 -13.69
CA SER A 124 -6.99 5.41 -14.01
C SER A 124 -7.36 6.78 -14.61
N CYS A 125 -6.58 7.25 -15.60
CA CYS A 125 -6.69 8.63 -16.11
C CYS A 125 -8.02 8.93 -16.81
N THR A 126 -8.64 7.94 -17.44
CA THR A 126 -9.93 8.10 -18.15
C THR A 126 -11.10 8.31 -17.19
N THR A 127 -10.95 7.86 -15.95
CA THR A 127 -11.96 7.91 -14.88
C THR A 127 -11.49 8.77 -13.69
N ALA A 128 -10.60 9.72 -13.98
CA ALA A 128 -10.09 10.68 -13.01
C ALA A 128 -11.21 11.60 -12.44
N PRO A 129 -11.10 12.10 -11.19
CA PRO A 129 -10.08 11.78 -10.20
C PRO A 129 -10.33 10.42 -9.58
N CYS A 130 -9.27 9.78 -9.10
CA CYS A 130 -9.37 8.47 -8.47
C CYS A 130 -8.51 8.37 -7.20
N LEU A 131 -8.89 7.46 -6.33
CA LEU A 131 -8.09 6.96 -5.22
C LEU A 131 -8.18 5.43 -5.15
N GLN A 132 -7.29 4.83 -4.37
CA GLN A 132 -7.30 3.40 -4.12
C GLN A 132 -7.32 3.15 -2.60
N VAL A 133 -8.11 2.19 -2.15
CA VAL A 133 -8.12 1.72 -0.77
C VAL A 133 -7.74 0.24 -0.75
N ASN A 134 -6.59 -0.09 -0.18
CA ASN A 134 -6.11 -1.48 -0.07
C ASN A 134 -6.10 -2.28 -1.39
N GLY A 135 -5.90 -1.60 -2.52
CA GLY A 135 -5.90 -2.23 -3.85
C GLY A 135 -7.22 -2.09 -4.62
N GLU A 136 -8.31 -1.69 -3.98
CA GLU A 136 -9.60 -1.43 -4.63
C GLU A 136 -9.66 0.02 -5.15
N PHE A 137 -10.03 0.20 -6.42
CA PHE A 137 -10.11 1.50 -7.07
C PHE A 137 -11.46 2.15 -6.88
N TYR A 138 -11.44 3.45 -6.62
CA TYR A 138 -12.60 4.33 -6.56
C TYR A 138 -12.39 5.49 -7.54
N GLU A 139 -13.26 5.62 -8.51
CA GLU A 139 -13.07 6.41 -9.71
C GLU A 139 -14.20 7.44 -9.89
N ASN A 140 -13.98 8.41 -10.80
CA ASN A 140 -14.92 9.50 -11.06
C ASN A 140 -15.39 10.16 -9.75
N LEU A 141 -14.44 10.42 -8.87
CA LEU A 141 -14.72 10.94 -7.54
C LEU A 141 -15.08 12.43 -7.59
N ASP A 142 -15.85 12.81 -6.59
CA ASP A 142 -16.09 14.17 -6.15
C ASP A 142 -16.04 14.20 -4.62
N VAL A 143 -16.07 15.38 -4.03
CA VAL A 143 -16.04 15.54 -2.57
C VAL A 143 -17.17 14.76 -1.88
N PRO A 144 -18.46 14.86 -2.32
CA PRO A 144 -19.55 14.09 -1.71
C PRO A 144 -19.37 12.57 -1.80
N LYS A 145 -18.85 12.04 -2.90
CA LYS A 145 -18.60 10.59 -3.04
C LYS A 145 -17.47 10.15 -2.11
N THR A 146 -16.41 10.97 -2.01
CA THR A 146 -15.26 10.70 -1.14
C THR A 146 -15.69 10.69 0.33
N GLU A 147 -16.52 11.63 0.76
CA GLU A 147 -17.06 11.66 2.11
C GLU A 147 -17.88 10.41 2.43
N ARG A 148 -18.80 10.03 1.54
CA ARG A 148 -19.59 8.80 1.67
C ARG A 148 -18.73 7.55 1.77
N LEU A 149 -17.73 7.43 0.90
CA LEU A 149 -16.79 6.32 0.93
C LEU A 149 -16.10 6.17 2.29
N ILE A 150 -15.57 7.26 2.83
CA ILE A 150 -14.89 7.24 4.14
C ILE A 150 -15.88 6.85 5.25
N ASP A 151 -17.10 7.38 5.23
CA ASP A 151 -18.13 7.08 6.22
C ASP A 151 -18.59 5.61 6.14
N GLU A 152 -18.73 5.06 4.94
CA GLU A 152 -19.02 3.64 4.71
C GLU A 152 -17.91 2.75 5.23
N LEU A 153 -16.64 3.05 4.92
CA LEU A 153 -15.49 2.30 5.43
C LEU A 153 -15.41 2.35 6.95
N ARG A 154 -15.72 3.51 7.55
CA ARG A 154 -15.76 3.68 9.01
C ARG A 154 -16.89 2.86 9.67
N SER A 155 -18.00 2.66 8.99
CA SER A 155 -19.11 1.85 9.49
C SER A 155 -18.85 0.33 9.44
N ARG A 156 -17.91 -0.12 8.59
CA ARG A 156 -17.50 -1.52 8.46
C ARG A 156 -16.45 -1.98 9.50
N LYS A 157 -16.49 -1.36 10.69
CA LYS A 157 -15.57 -1.69 11.80
C LYS A 157 -15.56 -3.16 12.15
#